data_c4fabbfe0b070eb99005d828e32776a9
#
_entry.id   c4fabbfe0b070eb99005d828e32776a9
#
_cell.length_a   1.000
_cell.length_b   1.000
_cell.length_c   1.000
_cell.angle_alpha   90.00
_cell.angle_beta   90.00
_cell.angle_gamma   90.00
#
_symmetry.space_group_name_H-M   'P 1'
#
loop_
_entity.id
_entity.type
_entity.pdbx_description
1 polymer ?
#
loop_
_entity_poly.entity_id
_entity_poly.type
_entity_poly.pdbx_seq_one_letter_code
_entity_poly.pdbx_strand_id
1 'polypeptide(L)' 'DKDGTLGVEFGAYGVPETFLIDKNKYIIKKFVGPINQEIVNEIKLIIK' A
#
# COMPACT_ATOMS: atom_id res chain seq x y z
N ASP A 1 -4.57 -8.14 8.19
CA ASP A 1 -5.76 -7.61 8.79
C ASP A 1 -6.80 -7.27 7.74
N LYS A 2 -8.03 -7.62 8.01
CA LYS A 2 -9.12 -7.42 7.07
C LYS A 2 -9.51 -5.98 6.89
N ASP A 3 -9.10 -5.14 7.81
CA ASP A 3 -9.54 -3.74 7.81
C ASP A 3 -8.56 -2.83 7.10
N GLY A 4 -7.61 -3.39 6.39
CA GLY A 4 -6.64 -2.59 5.66
C GLY A 4 -7.27 -1.90 4.46
N THR A 5 -6.83 -0.69 4.21
CA THR A 5 -7.26 0.07 3.05
C THR A 5 -6.04 0.50 2.26
N LEU A 6 -6.13 0.41 0.94
CA LEU A 6 -5.04 0.84 0.08
C LEU A 6 -5.33 2.23 -0.46
N GLY A 7 -4.32 3.09 -0.36
CA GLY A 7 -4.37 4.40 -0.98
C GLY A 7 -3.21 4.56 -1.94
N VAL A 8 -3.42 5.30 -3.00
CA VAL A 8 -2.38 5.53 -3.99
C VAL A 8 -2.24 7.02 -4.22
N GLU A 9 -1.00 7.49 -4.18
CA GLU A 9 -0.68 8.88 -4.50
C GLU A 9 0.39 8.92 -5.57
N PHE A 10 0.39 9.98 -6.36
CA PHE A 10 1.43 10.19 -7.35
C PHE A 10 2.31 11.35 -6.88
N GLY A 11 3.61 11.10 -6.86
CA GLY A 11 4.57 12.12 -6.50
C GLY A 11 4.76 13.14 -7.60
N ALA A 12 5.72 14.06 -7.38
CA ALA A 12 5.96 15.18 -8.28
C ALA A 12 6.30 14.74 -9.70
N TYR A 13 6.90 13.58 -9.84
CA TYR A 13 7.30 13.08 -11.15
C TYR A 13 6.36 11.99 -11.66
N GLY A 14 5.20 11.83 -11.03
CA GLY A 14 4.25 10.83 -11.47
C GLY A 14 4.55 9.42 -11.00
N VAL A 15 5.48 9.26 -10.08
CA VAL A 15 5.79 7.95 -9.53
C VAL A 15 4.72 7.59 -8.50
N PRO A 16 4.05 6.44 -8.66
CA PRO A 16 3.00 6.08 -7.71
C PRO A 16 3.58 5.66 -6.37
N GLU A 17 2.88 6.03 -5.30
CA GLU A 17 3.19 5.59 -3.94
C GLU A 17 1.94 4.95 -3.37
N THR A 18 2.06 3.70 -2.93
CA THR A 18 0.95 2.96 -2.39
C THR A 18 1.08 2.86 -0.88
N PHE A 19 0.01 3.17 -0.18
CA PHE A 19 -0.01 3.09 1.28
C PHE A 19 -1.02 2.05 1.72
N LEU A 20 -0.61 1.23 2.67
CA LEU A 20 -1.54 0.31 3.33
C LEU A 20 -1.88 0.92 4.68
N ILE A 21 -3.15 1.23 4.88
CA ILE A 21 -3.62 1.96 6.06
C ILE A 21 -4.60 1.09 6.83
N ASP A 22 -4.43 1.02 8.14
CA ASP A 22 -5.35 0.23 8.94
C ASP A 22 -6.62 1.03 9.27
N LYS A 23 -7.53 0.38 10.00
CA LYS A 23 -8.82 1.01 10.31
C LYS A 23 -8.68 2.22 11.22
N ASN A 24 -7.56 2.34 11.90
CA ASN A 24 -7.30 3.48 12.78
C ASN A 24 -6.56 4.60 12.07
N LYS A 25 -6.42 4.49 10.74
CA LYS A 25 -5.77 5.49 9.90
C LYS A 25 -4.27 5.55 10.06
N TYR A 26 -3.66 4.50 10.61
CA TYR A 26 -2.21 4.43 10.67
C TYR A 26 -1.66 3.77 9.41
N ILE A 27 -0.58 4.33 8.89
CA ILE A 27 0.09 3.74 7.74
C ILE A 27 0.90 2.54 8.22
N ILE A 28 0.51 1.36 7.74
CA ILE A 28 1.21 0.12 8.10
C ILE A 28 2.44 -0.07 7.23
N LYS A 29 2.30 0.25 5.95
CA LYS A 29 3.38 -0.01 4.99
C LYS A 29 3.26 0.96 3.83
N LYS A 30 4.41 1.36 3.29
CA LYS A 30 4.47 2.23 2.13
C LYS A 30 5.29 1.55 1.04
N PHE A 31 4.76 1.56 -0.17
CA PHE A 31 5.46 1.03 -1.34
C PHE A 31 5.69 2.16 -2.33
N VAL A 32 6.91 2.32 -2.80
CA VAL A 32 7.24 3.34 -3.78
C VAL A 32 7.48 2.67 -5.12
N GLY A 33 6.79 3.16 -6.15
CA GLY A 33 6.92 2.62 -7.49
C GLY A 33 5.66 1.92 -7.95
N PRO A 34 5.64 1.47 -9.21
CA PRO A 34 4.46 0.78 -9.73
C PRO A 34 4.22 -0.52 -8.98
N ILE A 35 2.94 -0.86 -8.83
CA ILE A 35 2.58 -2.12 -8.19
C ILE A 35 3.00 -3.27 -9.09
N ASN A 36 3.60 -4.28 -8.47
CA ASN A 36 3.99 -5.51 -9.17
C ASN A 36 3.56 -6.69 -8.33
N GLN A 37 3.85 -7.90 -8.83
CA GLN A 37 3.40 -9.10 -8.15
C GLN A 37 4.03 -9.26 -6.77
N GLU A 38 5.26 -8.81 -6.59
CA GLU A 38 5.91 -8.89 -5.28
C GLU A 38 5.17 -8.05 -4.26
N ILE A 39 4.77 -6.84 -4.64
CA ILE A 39 4.05 -5.96 -3.74
C ILE A 39 2.68 -6.56 -3.42
N VAL A 40 2.00 -7.10 -4.42
CA VAL A 40 0.70 -7.74 -4.20
C VAL A 40 0.82 -8.89 -3.21
N ASN A 41 1.85 -9.71 -3.36
CA ASN A 41 2.06 -10.83 -2.45
C ASN A 41 2.32 -10.36 -1.03
N GLU A 42 3.09 -9.29 -0.89
CA GLU A 42 3.39 -8.74 0.42
C GLU A 42 2.15 -8.20 1.10
N ILE A 43 1.32 -7.50 0.34
CA ILE A 43 0.07 -6.97 0.86
C ILE A 43 -0.83 -8.11 1.35
N LYS A 44 -0.90 -9.18 0.59
CA LYS A 44 -1.73 -10.34 0.96
C LYS A 44 -1.28 -10.96 2.28
N LEU A 45 0.01 -10.96 2.53
CA LEU A 45 0.53 -11.49 3.80
C LEU A 45 0.14 -10.61 4.97
N ILE A 46 0.04 -9.32 4.74
CA ILE A 46 -0.26 -8.37 5.81
C ILE A 46 -1.74 -8.36 6.17
N ILE A 47 -2.60 -8.43 5.16
CA ILE A 47 -4.04 -8.24 5.37
C ILE A 47 -4.83 -9.52 5.46
N LYS A 48 -4.20 -10.66 5.36
CA LYS A 48 -4.92 -11.93 5.39
C LYS A 48 -5.58 -12.23 6.73
#